data_eba56fd7a65878502e3dba1af7799c33
#
_entry.id   eba56fd7a65878502e3dba1af7799c33
#
_cell.length_a   1.000
_cell.length_b   1.000
_cell.length_c   1.000
_cell.angle_alpha   90.00
_cell.angle_beta   90.00
_cell.angle_gamma   90.00
#
_symmetry.space_group_name_H-M   'P 1'
#
loop_
_entity.id
_entity.type
_entity.pdbx_description
1 polymer ?
#
loop_
_entity_poly.entity_id
_entity_poly.type
_entity_poly.pdbx_seq_one_letter_code
_entity_poly.pdbx_strand_id
1 'polypeptide(L)'
;LNLPAQQAGSSIMPGKINPVIPEVVNQVAFEVIGHDTTVTMAAEAGQLELNAFEPIMLRALLTSEQHLQQALTTLVDHCVRQLTVNRQRCADQVAHSAITATVLAPYLGYETTTALIKEALTTNQAIPELLHRRRLLSDDLVEQLFSPAGLTQPRPEVIEQLRAVAK
;
A
#
# COMPACT_ATOMS: atom_id res chain seq x y z
N LEU A 1 5.51 1.91 5.39
CA LEU A 1 4.87 2.27 6.66
C LEU A 1 5.60 1.59 7.81
N ASN A 2 5.68 2.26 8.96
CA ASN A 2 6.17 1.70 10.21
C ASN A 2 4.99 1.56 11.17
N LEU A 3 4.81 0.36 11.70
CA LEU A 3 3.83 0.09 12.74
C LEU A 3 4.39 0.52 14.11
N PRO A 4 3.54 0.98 15.03
CA PRO A 4 3.97 1.26 16.40
C PRO A 4 4.34 -0.04 17.12
N ALA A 5 5.36 0.04 17.97
CA ALA A 5 5.73 -1.05 18.85
C ALA A 5 4.77 -1.12 20.03
N GLN A 6 4.00 -2.21 20.17
CA GLN A 6 3.04 -2.39 21.26
C GLN A 6 3.60 -3.31 22.36
N GLN A 7 4.37 -4.32 21.98
CA GLN A 7 5.01 -5.24 22.93
C GLN A 7 6.26 -5.89 22.33
N ALA A 8 7.11 -6.43 23.17
CA ALA A 8 8.24 -7.24 22.75
C ALA A 8 7.75 -8.50 22.03
N GLY A 9 8.29 -8.79 20.84
CA GLY A 9 7.90 -9.95 20.03
C GLY A 9 8.60 -11.25 20.44
N SER A 10 9.59 -11.21 21.33
CA SER A 10 10.34 -12.38 21.78
C SER A 10 11.13 -12.07 23.04
N SER A 11 11.24 -13.03 23.97
CA SER A 11 12.12 -12.96 25.13
C SER A 11 13.59 -13.25 24.79
N ILE A 12 13.85 -13.87 23.62
CA ILE A 12 15.19 -14.34 23.21
C ILE A 12 15.81 -13.40 22.18
N MET A 13 14.99 -12.70 21.38
CA MET A 13 15.47 -11.83 20.30
C MET A 13 15.26 -10.36 20.68
N PRO A 14 16.30 -9.67 21.18
CA PRO A 14 16.20 -8.25 21.53
C PRO A 14 15.79 -7.42 20.32
N GLY A 15 14.85 -6.50 20.52
CA GLY A 15 14.35 -5.59 19.47
C GLY A 15 13.37 -6.21 18.48
N LYS A 16 13.01 -7.48 18.59
CA LYS A 16 11.93 -8.06 17.78
C LYS A 16 10.57 -7.50 18.22
N ILE A 17 9.82 -6.98 17.27
CA ILE A 17 8.47 -6.44 17.45
C ILE A 17 7.55 -7.17 16.47
N ASN A 18 6.43 -7.70 16.96
CA ASN A 18 5.41 -8.32 16.14
C ASN A 18 4.24 -7.35 15.90
N PRO A 19 3.51 -7.45 14.77
CA PRO A 19 2.35 -6.63 14.49
C PRO A 19 1.10 -7.14 15.24
N VAL A 20 1.17 -7.17 16.57
CA VAL A 20 0.17 -7.85 17.43
C VAL A 20 -1.23 -7.29 17.31
N ILE A 21 -1.39 -5.99 17.05
CA ILE A 21 -2.72 -5.39 16.88
C ILE A 21 -3.40 -5.87 15.58
N PRO A 22 -2.76 -5.82 14.39
CA PRO A 22 -3.29 -6.47 13.19
C PRO A 22 -3.56 -7.97 13.36
N GLU A 23 -2.70 -8.69 14.11
CA GLU A 23 -2.90 -10.12 14.38
C GLU A 23 -4.18 -10.38 15.20
N VAL A 24 -4.45 -9.56 16.22
CA VAL A 24 -5.71 -9.65 16.99
C VAL A 24 -6.92 -9.38 16.10
N VAL A 25 -6.86 -8.37 15.24
CA VAL A 25 -7.97 -8.07 14.30
C VAL A 25 -8.24 -9.25 13.37
N ASN A 26 -7.19 -9.89 12.86
CA ASN A 26 -7.34 -11.10 12.04
C ASN A 26 -8.01 -12.25 12.81
N GLN A 27 -7.65 -12.46 14.09
CA GLN A 27 -8.28 -13.50 14.91
C GLN A 27 -9.77 -13.22 15.12
N VAL A 28 -10.15 -11.97 15.38
CA VAL A 28 -11.56 -11.59 15.48
C VAL A 28 -12.29 -11.78 14.14
N ALA A 29 -11.64 -11.46 13.01
CA ALA A 29 -12.22 -11.72 11.68
C ALA A 29 -12.47 -13.21 11.44
N PHE A 30 -11.54 -14.08 11.85
CA PHE A 30 -11.71 -15.54 11.73
C PHE A 30 -12.87 -16.04 12.59
N GLU A 31 -13.02 -15.51 13.81
CA GLU A 31 -14.16 -15.85 14.67
C GLU A 31 -15.50 -15.44 14.03
N VAL A 32 -15.59 -14.23 13.49
CA VAL A 32 -16.80 -13.71 12.83
C VAL A 32 -17.17 -14.58 11.62
N ILE A 33 -16.20 -14.99 10.80
CA ILE A 33 -16.42 -15.92 9.68
C ILE A 33 -16.95 -17.27 10.19
N GLY A 34 -16.44 -17.78 11.31
CA GLY A 34 -16.98 -18.99 11.95
C GLY A 34 -18.41 -18.80 12.45
N HIS A 35 -18.73 -17.65 13.01
CA HIS A 35 -20.10 -17.30 13.43
C HIS A 35 -21.07 -17.19 12.25
N ASP A 36 -20.64 -16.66 11.10
CA ASP A 36 -21.45 -16.61 9.88
C ASP A 36 -21.86 -18.01 9.43
N THR A 37 -20.94 -18.97 9.44
CA THR A 37 -21.25 -20.37 9.17
C THR A 37 -22.25 -20.94 10.18
N THR A 38 -22.08 -20.61 11.46
CA THR A 38 -23.02 -21.03 12.52
C THR A 38 -24.42 -20.49 12.27
N VAL A 39 -24.57 -19.22 11.92
CA VAL A 39 -25.85 -18.58 11.60
C VAL A 39 -26.49 -19.24 10.38
N THR A 40 -25.70 -19.48 9.33
CA THR A 40 -26.18 -20.16 8.12
C THR A 40 -26.75 -21.53 8.42
N MET A 41 -26.01 -22.37 9.15
CA MET A 41 -26.48 -23.72 9.52
C MET A 41 -27.73 -23.68 10.40
N ALA A 42 -27.79 -22.76 11.37
CA ALA A 42 -28.94 -22.58 12.25
C ALA A 42 -30.19 -22.10 11.49
N ALA A 43 -29.99 -21.20 10.50
CA ALA A 43 -31.07 -20.71 9.65
C ALA A 43 -31.66 -21.83 8.77
N GLU A 44 -30.79 -22.65 8.16
CA GLU A 44 -31.21 -23.79 7.32
C GLU A 44 -31.96 -24.90 8.11
N ALA A 45 -31.65 -25.05 9.39
CA ALA A 45 -32.28 -26.06 10.26
C ALA A 45 -33.69 -25.66 10.72
N GLY A 46 -34.15 -24.45 10.44
CA GLY A 46 -35.52 -24.01 10.69
C GLY A 46 -36.54 -24.77 9.83
N GLN A 47 -37.78 -24.89 10.33
CA GLN A 47 -38.87 -25.53 9.60
C GLN A 47 -40.08 -24.60 9.51
N LEU A 48 -40.45 -24.26 8.28
CA LEU A 48 -41.49 -23.27 7.98
C LEU A 48 -41.26 -21.94 8.74
N GLU A 49 -42.15 -21.56 9.62
CA GLU A 49 -42.05 -20.31 10.40
C GLU A 49 -41.51 -20.53 11.82
N LEU A 50 -40.96 -21.71 12.12
CA LEU A 50 -40.38 -22.05 13.42
C LEU A 50 -38.91 -22.38 13.31
N ASN A 51 -38.07 -21.63 14.03
CA ASN A 51 -36.65 -21.93 14.16
C ASN A 51 -36.23 -22.04 15.63
N ALA A 52 -35.97 -23.26 16.09
CA ALA A 52 -35.55 -23.54 17.47
C ALA A 52 -34.08 -23.08 17.74
N PHE A 53 -33.35 -22.69 16.70
CA PHE A 53 -31.91 -22.29 16.78
C PHE A 53 -31.68 -20.79 16.84
N GLU A 54 -32.72 -19.97 16.96
CA GLU A 54 -32.61 -18.51 17.15
C GLU A 54 -31.63 -18.11 18.28
N PRO A 55 -31.57 -18.79 19.44
CA PRO A 55 -30.67 -18.41 20.53
C PRO A 55 -29.20 -18.46 20.14
N ILE A 56 -28.75 -19.44 19.34
CA ILE A 56 -27.35 -19.51 18.88
C ILE A 56 -27.06 -18.48 17.80
N MET A 57 -28.03 -18.18 16.93
CA MET A 57 -27.90 -17.12 15.92
C MET A 57 -27.73 -15.75 16.61
N LEU A 58 -28.59 -15.43 17.58
CA LEU A 58 -28.53 -14.18 18.34
C LEU A 58 -27.18 -14.07 19.07
N ARG A 59 -26.73 -15.13 19.74
CA ARG A 59 -25.43 -15.14 20.41
C ARG A 59 -24.28 -14.88 19.43
N ALA A 60 -24.26 -15.57 18.29
CA ALA A 60 -23.22 -15.41 17.28
C ALA A 60 -23.16 -13.96 16.75
N LEU A 61 -24.31 -13.35 16.46
CA LEU A 61 -24.41 -11.98 15.99
C LEU A 61 -23.92 -10.97 17.05
N LEU A 62 -24.46 -11.03 18.28
CA LEU A 62 -24.09 -10.08 19.34
C LEU A 62 -22.63 -10.21 19.75
N THR A 63 -22.08 -11.43 19.80
CA THR A 63 -20.64 -11.66 20.10
C THR A 63 -19.77 -11.08 18.98
N SER A 64 -20.15 -11.30 17.73
CA SER A 64 -19.41 -10.75 16.58
C SER A 64 -19.41 -9.23 16.56
N GLU A 65 -20.57 -8.61 16.82
CA GLU A 65 -20.70 -7.14 16.90
C GLU A 65 -19.79 -6.56 17.99
N GLN A 66 -19.84 -7.11 19.20
CA GLN A 66 -19.03 -6.66 20.33
C GLN A 66 -17.52 -6.81 20.05
N HIS A 67 -17.09 -7.96 19.55
CA HIS A 67 -15.67 -8.21 19.26
C HIS A 67 -15.16 -7.34 18.10
N LEU A 68 -15.95 -7.16 17.03
CA LEU A 68 -15.60 -6.25 15.94
C LEU A 68 -15.48 -4.80 16.41
N GLN A 69 -16.41 -4.32 17.22
CA GLN A 69 -16.33 -2.96 17.77
C GLN A 69 -15.03 -2.74 18.56
N GLN A 70 -14.69 -3.68 19.44
CA GLN A 70 -13.47 -3.59 20.24
C GLN A 70 -12.20 -3.73 19.39
N ALA A 71 -12.18 -4.65 18.43
CA ALA A 71 -11.07 -4.84 17.52
C ALA A 71 -10.80 -3.60 16.67
N LEU A 72 -11.84 -2.97 16.12
CA LEU A 72 -11.73 -1.75 15.33
C LEU A 72 -11.24 -0.56 16.17
N THR A 73 -11.77 -0.38 17.38
CA THR A 73 -11.29 0.64 18.31
C THR A 73 -9.81 0.44 18.65
N THR A 74 -9.43 -0.78 19.00
CA THR A 74 -8.04 -1.17 19.28
C THR A 74 -7.14 -0.93 18.07
N LEU A 75 -7.59 -1.30 16.86
CA LEU A 75 -6.85 -1.06 15.62
C LEU A 75 -6.60 0.43 15.39
N VAL A 76 -7.62 1.25 15.56
CA VAL A 76 -7.50 2.71 15.35
C VAL A 76 -6.56 3.31 16.39
N ASP A 77 -6.76 3.04 17.66
CA ASP A 77 -6.06 3.73 18.74
C ASP A 77 -4.61 3.25 18.92
N HIS A 78 -4.36 1.95 18.76
CA HIS A 78 -3.05 1.35 19.02
C HIS A 78 -2.24 1.00 17.75
N CYS A 79 -2.82 1.19 16.56
CA CYS A 79 -2.09 0.96 15.31
C CYS A 79 -2.21 2.15 14.34
N VAL A 80 -3.42 2.46 13.83
CA VAL A 80 -3.60 3.39 12.73
C VAL A 80 -3.16 4.82 13.08
N ARG A 81 -3.57 5.34 14.24
CA ARG A 81 -3.21 6.70 14.70
C ARG A 81 -1.70 6.88 14.93
N GLN A 82 -0.98 5.80 15.13
CA GLN A 82 0.45 5.82 15.43
C GLN A 82 1.32 5.37 14.25
N LEU A 83 0.71 5.12 13.08
CA LEU A 83 1.44 4.80 11.86
C LEU A 83 2.36 5.94 11.44
N THR A 84 3.57 5.61 11.05
CA THR A 84 4.49 6.57 10.44
C THR A 84 4.92 6.13 9.04
N VAL A 85 5.27 7.12 8.20
CA VAL A 85 5.76 6.86 6.86
C VAL A 85 7.28 6.69 6.89
N ASN A 86 7.78 5.60 6.33
CA ASN A 86 9.20 5.46 6.05
C ASN A 86 9.54 6.25 4.78
N ARG A 87 9.81 7.54 4.95
CA ARG A 87 10.05 8.49 3.85
C ARG A 87 11.21 8.07 2.98
N GLN A 88 12.31 7.61 3.59
CA GLN A 88 13.49 7.19 2.85
C GLN A 88 13.18 6.02 1.93
N ARG A 89 12.56 4.96 2.46
CA ARG A 89 12.17 3.80 1.65
C ARG A 89 11.22 4.16 0.50
N CYS A 90 10.27 5.07 0.74
CA CYS A 90 9.38 5.54 -0.32
C CYS A 90 10.15 6.31 -1.39
N ALA A 91 11.07 7.19 -1.00
CA ALA A 91 11.90 7.95 -1.93
C ALA A 91 12.79 7.02 -2.77
N ASP A 92 13.44 6.03 -2.13
CA ASP A 92 14.28 5.04 -2.81
C ASP A 92 13.49 4.21 -3.82
N GLN A 93 12.27 3.78 -3.45
CA GLN A 93 11.39 3.05 -4.36
C GLN A 93 10.98 3.86 -5.59
N VAL A 94 10.71 5.15 -5.41
CA VAL A 94 10.38 6.06 -6.52
C VAL A 94 11.59 6.29 -7.40
N ALA A 95 12.77 6.56 -6.81
CA ALA A 95 14.01 6.83 -7.54
C ALA A 95 14.46 5.64 -8.42
N HIS A 96 14.24 4.40 -7.96
CA HIS A 96 14.60 3.18 -8.70
C HIS A 96 13.45 2.63 -9.57
N SER A 97 12.30 3.31 -9.61
CA SER A 97 11.16 2.85 -10.41
C SER A 97 11.33 3.20 -11.88
N ALA A 98 11.29 2.19 -12.74
CA ALA A 98 11.31 2.39 -14.20
C ALA A 98 10.09 3.19 -14.71
N ILE A 99 8.97 3.17 -13.98
CA ILE A 99 7.75 3.90 -14.35
C ILE A 99 7.99 5.42 -14.36
N THR A 100 8.82 5.93 -13.44
CA THR A 100 9.13 7.36 -13.37
C THR A 100 9.86 7.88 -14.62
N ALA A 101 10.56 7.01 -15.35
CA ALA A 101 11.25 7.38 -16.58
C ALA A 101 10.32 7.76 -17.73
N THR A 102 9.03 7.46 -17.65
CA THR A 102 8.06 7.86 -18.68
C THR A 102 8.00 9.38 -18.87
N VAL A 103 8.34 10.17 -17.85
CA VAL A 103 8.41 11.64 -17.92
C VAL A 103 9.55 12.13 -18.83
N LEU A 104 10.51 11.26 -19.17
CA LEU A 104 11.69 11.58 -19.99
C LEU A 104 11.42 11.45 -21.49
N ALA A 105 10.46 10.63 -21.88
CA ALA A 105 10.21 10.33 -23.28
C ALA A 105 9.97 11.57 -24.18
N PRO A 106 9.26 12.62 -23.70
CA PRO A 106 9.09 13.86 -24.46
C PRO A 106 10.38 14.65 -24.68
N TYR A 107 11.38 14.47 -23.83
CA TYR A 107 12.65 15.22 -23.87
C TYR A 107 13.78 14.46 -24.56
N LEU A 108 13.86 13.15 -24.36
CA LEU A 108 14.95 12.31 -24.84
C LEU A 108 14.53 11.38 -26.01
N GLY A 109 13.25 11.30 -26.30
CA GLY A 109 12.71 10.31 -27.23
C GLY A 109 12.60 8.90 -26.62
N TYR A 110 11.86 8.04 -27.29
CA TYR A 110 11.53 6.69 -26.82
C TYR A 110 12.78 5.78 -26.71
N GLU A 111 13.64 5.78 -27.74
CA GLU A 111 14.79 4.88 -27.80
C GLU A 111 15.82 5.19 -26.69
N THR A 112 16.17 6.46 -26.51
CA THR A 112 17.10 6.89 -25.47
C THR A 112 16.55 6.61 -24.07
N THR A 113 15.26 6.89 -23.84
CA THR A 113 14.60 6.58 -22.58
C THR A 113 14.60 5.09 -22.29
N THR A 114 14.33 4.26 -23.30
CA THR A 114 14.34 2.79 -23.16
C THR A 114 15.76 2.27 -22.83
N ALA A 115 16.78 2.79 -23.48
CA ALA A 115 18.16 2.42 -23.18
C ALA A 115 18.58 2.79 -21.75
N LEU A 116 18.16 3.98 -21.30
CA LEU A 116 18.41 4.46 -19.93
C LEU A 116 17.72 3.57 -18.88
N ILE A 117 16.46 3.16 -19.13
CA ILE A 117 15.73 2.24 -18.25
C ILE A 117 16.43 0.88 -18.15
N LYS A 118 16.85 0.32 -19.29
CA LYS A 118 17.58 -0.96 -19.30
C LYS A 118 18.87 -0.88 -18.50
N GLU A 119 19.63 0.20 -18.63
CA GLU A 119 20.84 0.42 -17.84
C GLU A 119 20.51 0.55 -16.34
N ALA A 120 19.53 1.36 -15.97
CA ALA A 120 19.09 1.53 -14.58
C ALA A 120 18.74 0.19 -13.93
N LEU A 121 17.95 -0.65 -14.62
CA LEU A 121 17.58 -1.98 -14.14
C LEU A 121 18.76 -2.93 -14.03
N THR A 122 19.72 -2.89 -14.99
CA THR A 122 20.88 -3.78 -14.98
C THR A 122 21.89 -3.39 -13.91
N THR A 123 22.10 -2.09 -13.69
CA THR A 123 23.09 -1.56 -12.76
C THR A 123 22.55 -1.29 -11.38
N ASN A 124 21.23 -1.41 -11.20
CA ASN A 124 20.48 -1.03 -9.97
C ASN A 124 20.77 0.42 -9.53
N GLN A 125 20.93 1.34 -10.50
CA GLN A 125 21.14 2.76 -10.25
C GLN A 125 19.83 3.53 -10.40
N ALA A 126 19.69 4.59 -9.61
CA ALA A 126 18.54 5.49 -9.75
C ALA A 126 18.59 6.24 -11.09
N ILE A 127 17.42 6.40 -11.74
CA ILE A 127 17.33 7.06 -13.04
C ILE A 127 17.85 8.51 -13.00
N PRO A 128 17.54 9.33 -11.97
CA PRO A 128 18.12 10.67 -11.85
C PRO A 128 19.66 10.68 -11.81
N GLU A 129 20.29 9.73 -11.10
CA GLU A 129 21.75 9.61 -11.02
C GLU A 129 22.37 9.30 -12.38
N LEU A 130 21.72 8.43 -13.17
CA LEU A 130 22.16 8.11 -14.53
C LEU A 130 22.08 9.34 -15.46
N LEU A 131 21.01 10.14 -15.33
CA LEU A 131 20.85 11.38 -16.10
C LEU A 131 21.95 12.39 -15.80
N HIS A 132 22.25 12.64 -14.51
CA HIS A 132 23.35 13.51 -14.07
C HIS A 132 24.70 13.01 -14.59
N ARG A 133 24.99 11.71 -14.43
CA ARG A 133 26.23 11.09 -14.88
C ARG A 133 26.45 11.23 -16.40
N ARG A 134 25.38 11.02 -17.17
CA ARG A 134 25.42 11.08 -18.64
C ARG A 134 25.23 12.49 -19.20
N ARG A 135 24.90 13.47 -18.37
CA ARG A 135 24.61 14.87 -18.75
C ARG A 135 23.60 14.97 -19.90
N LEU A 136 22.56 14.14 -19.87
CA LEU A 136 21.52 14.11 -20.91
C LEU A 136 20.55 15.28 -20.79
N LEU A 137 20.34 15.81 -19.58
CA LEU A 137 19.50 16.95 -19.26
C LEU A 137 20.24 17.83 -18.23
N SER A 138 19.82 19.10 -18.09
CA SER A 138 20.34 19.95 -17.03
C SER A 138 19.88 19.47 -15.66
N ASP A 139 20.70 19.69 -14.64
CA ASP A 139 20.41 19.25 -13.27
C ASP A 139 19.08 19.82 -12.76
N ASP A 140 18.82 21.11 -13.00
CA ASP A 140 17.57 21.79 -12.64
C ASP A 140 16.34 21.11 -13.29
N LEU A 141 16.46 20.70 -14.55
CA LEU A 141 15.37 20.01 -15.25
C LEU A 141 15.15 18.61 -14.68
N VAL A 142 16.20 17.88 -14.34
CA VAL A 142 16.10 16.55 -13.69
C VAL A 142 15.40 16.67 -12.35
N GLU A 143 15.81 17.61 -11.49
CA GLU A 143 15.16 17.85 -10.20
C GLU A 143 13.68 18.22 -10.36
N GLN A 144 13.35 19.07 -11.32
CA GLN A 144 11.98 19.46 -11.61
C GLN A 144 11.14 18.26 -12.09
N LEU A 145 11.68 17.44 -13.00
CA LEU A 145 11.00 16.30 -13.60
C LEU A 145 10.68 15.22 -12.58
N PHE A 146 11.63 14.92 -11.68
CA PHE A 146 11.51 13.88 -10.67
C PHE A 146 10.99 14.38 -9.31
N SER A 147 10.63 15.66 -9.21
CA SER A 147 9.91 16.17 -8.04
C SER A 147 8.52 15.53 -7.93
N PRO A 148 7.92 15.44 -6.73
CA PRO A 148 6.56 14.94 -6.57
C PRO A 148 5.54 15.65 -7.47
N ALA A 149 5.66 16.98 -7.62
CA ALA A 149 4.82 17.76 -8.52
C ALA A 149 5.07 17.38 -9.99
N GLY A 150 6.35 17.23 -10.36
CA GLY A 150 6.75 16.86 -11.71
C GLY A 150 6.23 15.48 -12.14
N LEU A 151 6.13 14.53 -11.21
CA LEU A 151 5.65 13.18 -11.48
C LEU A 151 4.12 13.05 -11.47
N THR A 152 3.40 13.96 -10.80
CA THR A 152 1.95 13.80 -10.56
C THR A 152 1.07 14.84 -11.24
N GLN A 153 1.65 15.98 -11.67
CA GLN A 153 0.89 17.04 -12.31
C GLN A 153 1.03 17.00 -13.84
N PRO A 154 -0.07 17.19 -14.60
CA PRO A 154 -0.01 17.30 -16.04
C PRO A 154 0.82 18.54 -16.45
N ARG A 155 1.67 18.38 -17.46
CA ARG A 155 2.48 19.49 -18.01
C ARG A 155 1.87 19.96 -19.32
N PRO A 156 1.34 21.19 -19.38
CA PRO A 156 0.74 21.73 -20.61
C PRO A 156 1.70 21.67 -21.80
N GLU A 157 2.97 21.98 -21.61
CA GLU A 157 4.01 21.98 -22.63
C GLU A 157 4.23 20.59 -23.25
N VAL A 158 4.22 19.55 -22.42
CA VAL A 158 4.36 18.15 -22.88
C VAL A 158 3.11 17.69 -23.62
N ILE A 159 1.94 18.13 -23.17
CA ILE A 159 0.67 17.80 -23.82
C ILE A 159 0.62 18.43 -25.23
N GLU A 160 1.08 19.66 -25.41
CA GLU A 160 1.17 20.33 -26.72
C GLU A 160 2.17 19.64 -27.65
N GLN A 161 3.35 19.23 -27.15
CA GLN A 161 4.33 18.48 -27.91
C GLN A 161 3.80 17.12 -28.37
N LEU A 162 3.13 16.38 -27.48
CA LEU A 162 2.51 15.10 -27.81
C LEU A 162 1.40 15.23 -28.84
N ARG A 163 0.60 16.31 -28.80
CA ARG A 163 -0.42 16.63 -29.81
C ARG A 163 0.17 17.01 -31.16
N ALA A 164 1.36 17.61 -31.18
CA ALA A 164 2.05 17.96 -32.44
C ALA A 164 2.66 16.75 -33.13
N VAL A 165 3.08 15.74 -32.38
CA VAL A 165 3.66 14.48 -32.92
C VAL A 165 2.56 13.48 -33.35
N ALA A 166 1.36 13.57 -32.79
CA ALA A 166 0.22 12.70 -33.13
C ALA A 166 -0.59 13.16 -34.34
N LYS A 167 -0.19 14.26 -35.01
CA LYS A 167 -0.70 14.74 -36.33
C LYS A 167 0.28 14.38 -37.43
#